data_3a25c47257616a6409e1a89d9204024c
#
_entry.id   3a25c47257616a6409e1a89d9204024c
#
_cell.length_a   1.000
_cell.length_b   1.000
_cell.length_c   1.000
_cell.angle_alpha   90.00
_cell.angle_beta   90.00
_cell.angle_gamma   90.00
#
_symmetry.space_group_name_H-M   'P 1'
#
loop_
_entity.id
_entity.type
_entity.pdbx_description
1 polymer ?
#
loop_
_entity_poly.entity_id
_entity_poly.type
_entity_poly.pdbx_seq_one_letter_code
_entity_poly.pdbx_strand_id
1 'polypeptide(L)'
;MRMNQNEIRFDFHGLGLAIKQAREERGWTQAYVAELVGKTDRTIMNIENKGQHPSFNLFFKLVTMFDISVDQFFYREEQRDEHSCRKHIDVLLNSMNEKELVVIEATAEGLKKARETEVPE
;
A
#
# COMPACT_ATOMS: atom_id res chain seq x y z
N MET A 1 -15.12 -24.46 -12.91
CA MET A 1 -14.12 -24.93 -11.92
C MET A 1 -14.37 -24.30 -10.57
N ARG A 2 -14.38 -25.10 -9.53
CA ARG A 2 -14.63 -24.60 -8.19
C ARG A 2 -13.31 -24.28 -7.51
N MET A 3 -13.17 -23.05 -7.02
CA MET A 3 -11.98 -22.65 -6.27
C MET A 3 -12.04 -23.19 -4.85
N ASN A 4 -10.89 -23.62 -4.35
CA ASN A 4 -10.74 -23.99 -2.96
C ASN A 4 -10.82 -22.69 -2.11
N GLN A 5 -11.70 -22.67 -1.13
CA GLN A 5 -11.88 -21.50 -0.27
C GLN A 5 -10.58 -21.09 0.43
N ASN A 6 -9.74 -22.06 0.79
CA ASN A 6 -8.47 -21.77 1.45
C ASN A 6 -7.49 -21.03 0.53
N GLU A 7 -7.59 -21.24 -0.79
CA GLU A 7 -6.72 -20.59 -1.76
C GLU A 7 -7.09 -19.13 -1.99
N ILE A 8 -8.34 -18.75 -1.73
CA ILE A 8 -8.80 -17.39 -1.92
C ILE A 8 -8.87 -16.62 -0.61
N ARG A 9 -8.39 -17.22 0.46
CA ARG A 9 -8.42 -16.61 1.78
C ARG A 9 -7.25 -15.65 1.92
N PHE A 10 -7.53 -14.40 2.25
CA PHE A 10 -6.50 -13.40 2.46
C PHE A 10 -5.81 -13.60 3.81
N ASP A 11 -4.49 -13.63 3.80
CA ASP A 11 -3.68 -13.67 5.02
C ASP A 11 -3.38 -12.24 5.48
N PHE A 12 -3.95 -11.85 6.59
CA PHE A 12 -3.87 -10.48 7.09
C PHE A 12 -2.59 -10.19 7.87
N HIS A 13 -1.71 -11.19 8.10
CA HIS A 13 -0.52 -10.99 8.93
C HIS A 13 0.41 -9.90 8.38
N GLY A 14 0.64 -9.88 7.09
CA GLY A 14 1.51 -8.88 6.47
C GLY A 14 0.98 -7.47 6.64
N LEU A 15 -0.31 -7.30 6.43
CA LEU A 15 -0.96 -6.00 6.58
C LEU A 15 -0.99 -5.57 8.06
N GLY A 16 -1.25 -6.53 8.97
CA GLY A 16 -1.18 -6.27 10.40
C GLY A 16 0.19 -5.78 10.84
N LEU A 17 1.25 -6.38 10.28
CA LEU A 17 2.62 -5.95 10.57
C LEU A 17 2.88 -4.54 10.04
N ALA A 18 2.36 -4.22 8.85
CA ALA A 18 2.51 -2.88 8.28
C ALA A 18 1.82 -1.83 9.17
N ILE A 19 0.66 -2.17 9.72
CA ILE A 19 -0.06 -1.30 10.65
C ILE A 19 0.78 -1.08 11.91
N LYS A 20 1.35 -2.15 12.44
CA LYS A 20 2.20 -2.08 13.63
C LYS A 20 3.41 -1.17 13.39
N GLN A 21 4.10 -1.36 12.27
CA GLN A 21 5.27 -0.57 11.93
C GLN A 21 4.90 0.92 11.77
N ALA A 22 3.81 1.22 11.08
CA ALA A 22 3.36 2.59 10.90
C ALA A 22 3.00 3.25 12.23
N ARG A 23 2.38 2.50 13.13
CA ARG A 23 2.05 2.97 14.46
C ARG A 23 3.32 3.28 15.27
N GLU A 24 4.28 2.35 15.24
CA GLU A 24 5.52 2.52 15.99
C GLU A 24 6.36 3.69 15.46
N GLU A 25 6.37 3.90 14.16
CA GLU A 25 7.05 5.03 13.55
C GLU A 25 6.51 6.37 14.05
N ARG A 26 5.21 6.42 14.39
CA ARG A 26 4.59 7.62 14.92
C ARG A 26 4.75 7.74 16.44
N GLY A 27 5.32 6.72 17.08
CA GLY A 27 5.46 6.71 18.53
C GLY A 27 4.13 6.50 19.25
N TRP A 28 3.14 5.92 18.58
CA TRP A 28 1.81 5.71 19.15
C TRP A 28 1.70 4.34 19.80
N THR A 29 0.91 4.27 20.88
CA THR A 29 0.61 3.00 21.53
C THR A 29 -0.59 2.33 20.86
N GLN A 30 -0.76 1.03 21.11
CA GLN A 30 -1.95 0.32 20.65
C GLN A 30 -3.22 0.93 21.28
N ALA A 31 -3.13 1.33 22.54
CA ALA A 31 -4.24 1.98 23.25
C ALA A 31 -4.66 3.28 22.56
N TYR A 32 -3.69 4.08 22.15
CA TYR A 32 -3.97 5.33 21.47
C TYR A 32 -4.69 5.11 20.14
N VAL A 33 -4.19 4.17 19.34
CA VAL A 33 -4.83 3.83 18.07
C VAL A 33 -6.24 3.29 18.30
N ALA A 34 -6.40 2.43 19.30
CA ALA A 34 -7.71 1.88 19.65
C ALA A 34 -8.70 2.99 19.97
N GLU A 35 -8.27 3.99 20.73
CA GLU A 35 -9.10 5.14 21.06
C GLU A 35 -9.50 5.92 19.81
N LEU A 36 -8.55 6.16 18.90
CA LEU A 36 -8.79 6.90 17.66
C LEU A 36 -9.84 6.22 16.78
N VAL A 37 -9.85 4.88 16.75
CA VAL A 37 -10.77 4.14 15.88
C VAL A 37 -11.98 3.59 16.62
N GLY A 38 -12.10 3.88 17.92
CA GLY A 38 -13.27 3.46 18.71
C GLY A 38 -13.29 1.96 19.00
N LYS A 39 -12.14 1.35 19.22
CA LYS A 39 -11.98 -0.08 19.50
C LYS A 39 -11.17 -0.28 20.77
N THR A 40 -10.94 -1.55 21.13
CA THR A 40 -10.14 -1.88 22.31
C THR A 40 -8.69 -2.16 21.92
N ASP A 41 -7.79 -2.03 22.91
CA ASP A 41 -6.38 -2.39 22.74
C ASP A 41 -6.24 -3.81 22.22
N ARG A 42 -7.07 -4.72 22.73
CA ARG A 42 -7.04 -6.13 22.34
C ARG A 42 -7.34 -6.30 20.86
N THR A 43 -8.29 -5.53 20.34
CA THR A 43 -8.62 -5.56 18.92
C THR A 43 -7.38 -5.18 18.09
N ILE A 44 -6.71 -4.11 18.45
CA ILE A 44 -5.52 -3.65 17.73
C ILE A 44 -4.40 -4.69 17.86
N MET A 45 -4.17 -5.19 19.05
CA MET A 45 -3.15 -6.22 19.27
C MET A 45 -3.40 -7.46 18.42
N ASN A 46 -4.64 -7.92 18.33
CA ASN A 46 -4.98 -9.10 17.54
C ASN A 46 -4.77 -8.87 16.05
N ILE A 47 -5.09 -7.67 15.56
CA ILE A 47 -4.87 -7.31 14.15
C ILE A 47 -3.37 -7.31 13.85
N GLU A 48 -2.58 -6.67 14.70
CA GLU A 48 -1.14 -6.52 14.48
C GLU A 48 -0.37 -7.82 14.64
N ASN A 49 -0.70 -8.60 15.67
CA ASN A 49 0.13 -9.74 16.07
C ASN A 49 -0.42 -11.10 15.67
N LYS A 50 -1.73 -11.21 15.47
CA LYS A 50 -2.37 -12.48 15.18
C LYS A 50 -3.03 -12.56 13.81
N GLY A 51 -2.92 -11.50 13.03
CA GLY A 51 -3.52 -11.48 11.70
C GLY A 51 -5.03 -11.53 11.71
N GLN A 52 -5.67 -11.09 12.81
CA GLN A 52 -7.12 -11.05 12.88
C GLN A 52 -7.67 -10.05 11.87
N HIS A 53 -8.70 -10.48 11.14
CA HIS A 53 -9.34 -9.61 10.15
C HIS A 53 -10.19 -8.56 10.82
N PRO A 54 -9.97 -7.27 10.55
CA PRO A 54 -10.87 -6.22 11.03
C PRO A 54 -12.15 -6.18 10.21
N SER A 55 -13.16 -5.49 10.71
CA SER A 55 -14.30 -5.14 9.87
C SER A 55 -13.82 -4.24 8.73
N PHE A 56 -14.62 -4.15 7.67
CA PHE A 56 -14.25 -3.30 6.54
C PHE A 56 -14.06 -1.84 6.97
N ASN A 57 -14.96 -1.32 7.80
CA ASN A 57 -14.86 0.07 8.25
C ASN A 57 -13.59 0.31 9.07
N LEU A 58 -13.24 -0.63 9.93
CA LEU A 58 -12.02 -0.51 10.73
C LEU A 58 -10.79 -0.60 9.84
N PHE A 59 -10.79 -1.52 8.89
CA PHE A 59 -9.72 -1.66 7.91
C PHE A 59 -9.51 -0.34 7.15
N PHE A 60 -10.60 0.24 6.65
CA PHE A 60 -10.54 1.51 5.92
C PHE A 60 -9.92 2.62 6.79
N LYS A 61 -10.36 2.72 8.04
CA LYS A 61 -9.82 3.72 8.97
C LYS A 61 -8.33 3.53 9.20
N LEU A 62 -7.90 2.29 9.40
CA LEU A 62 -6.49 2.00 9.69
C LEU A 62 -5.60 2.32 8.50
N VAL A 63 -5.97 1.87 7.31
CA VAL A 63 -5.12 2.09 6.13
C VAL A 63 -5.08 3.55 5.70
N THR A 64 -6.17 4.29 5.86
CA THR A 64 -6.18 5.72 5.53
C THR A 64 -5.45 6.53 6.56
N MET A 65 -5.61 6.21 7.84
CA MET A 65 -4.93 6.91 8.92
C MET A 65 -3.42 6.77 8.83
N PHE A 66 -2.94 5.57 8.48
CA PHE A 66 -1.52 5.30 8.38
C PHE A 66 -0.98 5.42 6.96
N ASP A 67 -1.84 5.79 6.02
CA ASP A 67 -1.45 5.97 4.61
C ASP A 67 -0.77 4.72 4.04
N ILE A 68 -1.36 3.57 4.29
CA ILE A 68 -0.83 2.29 3.82
C ILE A 68 -1.41 1.96 2.46
N SER A 69 -0.55 1.69 1.48
CA SER A 69 -0.99 1.18 0.19
C SER A 69 -1.27 -0.31 0.32
N VAL A 70 -2.50 -0.71 0.01
CA VAL A 70 -2.90 -2.11 0.14
C VAL A 70 -2.59 -2.94 -1.10
N ASP A 71 -2.23 -2.31 -2.19
CA ASP A 71 -1.97 -3.01 -3.45
C ASP A 71 -0.91 -4.09 -3.30
N GLN A 72 0.15 -3.78 -2.54
CA GLN A 72 1.26 -4.71 -2.34
C GLN A 72 0.86 -5.99 -1.63
N PHE A 73 -0.29 -5.99 -0.94
CA PHE A 73 -0.75 -7.16 -0.19
C PHE A 73 -1.80 -7.97 -0.96
N PHE A 74 -2.40 -7.41 -2.02
CA PHE A 74 -3.52 -8.02 -2.74
C PHE A 74 -3.12 -8.64 -4.07
N TYR A 75 -1.99 -8.26 -4.64
CA TYR A 75 -1.59 -8.75 -5.95
C TYR A 75 -0.47 -9.79 -5.84
N ARG A 76 -0.46 -10.70 -6.80
CA ARG A 76 0.64 -11.65 -6.93
C ARG A 76 1.92 -10.90 -7.24
N GLU A 77 3.05 -11.55 -7.01
CA GLU A 77 4.35 -10.92 -7.16
C GLU A 77 4.57 -10.32 -8.55
N GLU A 78 4.23 -11.04 -9.61
CA GLU A 78 4.39 -10.52 -10.96
C GLU A 78 3.41 -9.38 -11.25
N GLN A 79 2.23 -9.39 -10.64
CA GLN A 79 1.29 -8.28 -10.75
C GLN A 79 1.75 -7.10 -9.90
N ARG A 80 2.35 -7.40 -8.75
CA ARG A 80 2.82 -6.38 -7.83
C ARG A 80 3.98 -5.59 -8.40
N ASP A 81 4.89 -6.24 -9.13
CA ASP A 81 6.02 -5.58 -9.77
C ASP A 81 5.54 -4.47 -10.70
N GLU A 82 4.50 -4.74 -11.48
CA GLU A 82 3.96 -3.76 -12.41
C GLU A 82 3.07 -2.74 -11.72
N HIS A 83 2.09 -3.21 -10.94
CA HIS A 83 1.12 -2.34 -10.27
C HIS A 83 1.76 -1.46 -9.20
N SER A 84 2.62 -2.04 -8.38
CA SER A 84 3.23 -1.30 -7.26
C SER A 84 4.13 -0.19 -7.74
N CYS A 85 4.90 -0.43 -8.80
CA CYS A 85 5.78 0.59 -9.37
C CYS A 85 4.95 1.75 -9.92
N ARG A 86 3.93 1.45 -10.69
CA ARG A 86 3.05 2.46 -11.28
C ARG A 86 2.36 3.29 -10.22
N LYS A 87 1.81 2.63 -9.19
CA LYS A 87 1.14 3.30 -8.07
C LYS A 87 2.10 4.19 -7.28
N HIS A 88 3.31 3.70 -7.06
CA HIS A 88 4.33 4.47 -6.35
C HIS A 88 4.69 5.74 -7.13
N ILE A 89 4.83 5.62 -8.44
CA ILE A 89 5.09 6.77 -9.30
C ILE A 89 3.97 7.79 -9.20
N ASP A 90 2.71 7.34 -9.21
CA ASP A 90 1.56 8.21 -9.05
C ASP A 90 1.63 9.01 -7.74
N VAL A 91 1.97 8.33 -6.65
CA VAL A 91 2.11 8.98 -5.34
C VAL A 91 3.22 10.03 -5.38
N LEU A 92 4.35 9.68 -5.98
CA LEU A 92 5.46 10.63 -6.11
C LEU A 92 5.06 11.86 -6.92
N LEU A 93 4.36 11.64 -8.03
CA LEU A 93 3.89 12.75 -8.88
C LEU A 93 2.96 13.69 -8.12
N ASN A 94 2.08 13.13 -7.28
CA ASN A 94 1.15 13.93 -6.50
C ASN A 94 1.83 14.83 -5.48
N SER A 95 3.05 14.47 -5.05
CA SER A 95 3.80 15.25 -4.07
C SER A 95 4.71 16.29 -4.70
N MET A 96 4.81 16.32 -6.03
CA MET A 96 5.74 17.17 -6.74
C MET A 96 5.15 18.54 -7.07
N ASN A 97 6.02 19.57 -7.05
CA ASN A 97 5.62 20.90 -7.47
C ASN A 97 5.77 21.04 -8.99
N GLU A 98 5.34 22.19 -9.52
CA GLU A 98 5.35 22.45 -10.96
C GLU A 98 6.74 22.29 -11.60
N LYS A 99 7.77 22.78 -10.94
CA LYS A 99 9.14 22.70 -11.49
C LYS A 99 9.61 21.25 -11.57
N GLU A 100 9.29 20.47 -10.56
CA GLU A 100 9.65 19.05 -10.53
C GLU A 100 8.88 18.27 -11.59
N LEU A 101 7.60 18.58 -11.78
CA LEU A 101 6.79 17.94 -12.80
C LEU A 101 7.31 18.21 -14.21
N VAL A 102 7.84 19.41 -14.46
CA VAL A 102 8.44 19.75 -15.76
C VAL A 102 9.64 18.84 -16.04
N VAL A 103 10.47 18.59 -15.02
CA VAL A 103 11.63 17.71 -15.17
C VAL A 103 11.19 16.26 -15.47
N ILE A 104 10.18 15.79 -14.75
CA ILE A 104 9.66 14.43 -14.96
C ILE A 104 9.06 14.31 -16.37
N GLU A 105 8.31 15.29 -16.81
CA GLU A 105 7.73 15.31 -18.15
C GLU A 105 8.82 15.24 -19.22
N ALA A 106 9.84 16.06 -19.10
CA ALA A 106 10.95 16.08 -20.04
C ALA A 106 11.69 14.74 -20.06
N THR A 107 11.88 14.12 -18.90
CA THR A 107 12.52 12.81 -18.78
C THR A 107 11.70 11.74 -19.47
N ALA A 108 10.39 11.73 -19.23
CA ALA A 108 9.49 10.76 -19.84
C ALA A 108 9.45 10.92 -21.36
N GLU A 109 9.40 12.15 -21.85
CA GLU A 109 9.44 12.43 -23.28
C GLU A 109 10.77 11.99 -23.91
N GLY A 110 11.87 12.21 -23.19
CA GLY A 110 13.18 11.76 -23.63
C GLY A 110 13.25 10.25 -23.79
N LEU A 111 12.68 9.51 -22.86
CA LEU A 111 12.63 8.05 -22.92
C LEU A 111 11.78 7.58 -24.11
N LYS A 112 10.64 8.23 -24.33
CA LYS A 112 9.79 7.91 -25.48
C LYS A 112 10.52 8.17 -26.79
N LYS A 113 11.19 9.30 -26.89
CA LYS A 113 11.95 9.68 -28.09
C LYS A 113 13.09 8.71 -28.38
N ALA A 114 13.83 8.31 -27.36
CA ALA A 114 14.90 7.33 -27.50
C ALA A 114 14.35 6.01 -28.03
N ARG A 115 13.20 5.57 -27.54
CA ARG A 115 12.57 4.33 -28.02
C ARG A 115 12.14 4.44 -29.47
N GLU A 116 11.65 5.60 -29.88
CA GLU A 116 11.19 5.83 -31.26
C GLU A 116 12.34 5.92 -32.24
N THR A 117 13.53 6.32 -31.79
CA THR A 117 14.70 6.42 -32.65
C THR A 117 15.47 5.11 -32.78
N GLU A 118 15.10 4.07 -32.02
CA GLU A 118 15.67 2.75 -32.19
C GLU A 118 15.30 2.21 -33.57
N VAL A 119 16.31 1.78 -34.31
CA VAL A 119 16.12 1.22 -35.65
C VAL A 119 16.02 -0.29 -35.52
N PRO A 120 14.88 -0.87 -35.84
CA PRO A 120 14.77 -2.34 -35.83
C PRO A 120 15.65 -2.93 -36.90
N GLU A 121 16.29 -4.03 -36.58
CA GLU A 121 17.22 -4.71 -37.47
C GLU A 121 16.61 -5.82 -38.29
#